data_4a114753aa6c2f38b892f1ac4f9ad1c4
#
_entry.id   4a114753aa6c2f38b892f1ac4f9ad1c4
#
_cell.length_a   1.000
_cell.length_b   1.000
_cell.length_c   1.000
_cell.angle_alpha   90.00
_cell.angle_beta   90.00
_cell.angle_gamma   90.00
#
_symmetry.space_group_name_H-M   'P 1'
#
loop_
_entity.id
_entity.type
_entity.pdbx_description
1 polymer ?
#
loop_
_entity_poly.entity_id
_entity_poly.type
_entity_poly.pdbx_seq_one_letter_code
_entity_poly.pdbx_strand_id
1 'polypeptide(L)'
;MITKQPIILLNFTGVYDYEIFASSPCITHVDCHDISGVDCYCDEEARAELRRRLAPYPAKALHFIDSGDFHYLTEYWVSRLCEPFSLIVFDHHPDMQQPQWDGVVSCGGWVSDVLRNNPFVRNIIVVGASDELIAQIPDALREKVVFYSQSEIDHHRAWPSKAGYLIHEPVYISIDKDVLRKQDAVTDWSNGDMTLLQLQAVLRIIYAHERVIGVDITGECSASLDYLSELKSAAVDNRANEELMRMICQHDCG
;
A
#
# COMPACT_ATOMS: atom_id res chain seq x y z
N MET A 1 -2.54 25.90 14.01
CA MET A 1 -3.21 24.61 14.24
C MET A 1 -2.56 23.65 13.25
N ILE A 2 -1.78 22.69 13.74
CA ILE A 2 -1.22 21.62 12.93
C ILE A 2 -2.42 20.74 12.58
N THR A 3 -2.83 20.74 11.31
CA THR A 3 -3.91 19.87 10.83
C THR A 3 -3.36 18.46 10.81
N LYS A 4 -3.82 17.60 11.72
CA LYS A 4 -3.54 16.16 11.65
C LYS A 4 -3.93 15.66 10.26
N GLN A 5 -3.08 14.82 9.68
CA GLN A 5 -3.39 14.13 8.43
C GLN A 5 -4.71 13.35 8.58
N PRO A 6 -5.67 13.47 7.65
CA PRO A 6 -6.90 12.69 7.70
C PRO A 6 -6.60 11.19 7.65
N ILE A 7 -7.38 10.40 8.36
CA ILE A 7 -7.32 8.93 8.31
C ILE A 7 -8.63 8.44 7.69
N ILE A 8 -8.52 7.70 6.60
CA ILE A 8 -9.64 7.23 5.80
C ILE A 8 -9.55 5.71 5.70
N LEU A 9 -10.63 5.03 5.99
CA LEU A 9 -10.74 3.58 5.92
C LEU A 9 -11.80 3.21 4.88
N LEU A 10 -11.38 2.49 3.87
CA LEU A 10 -12.25 1.96 2.82
C LEU A 10 -12.61 0.52 3.18
N ASN A 11 -13.89 0.23 3.30
CA ASN A 11 -14.37 -1.09 3.71
C ASN A 11 -15.17 -1.73 2.55
N PHE A 12 -14.57 -2.71 1.90
CA PHE A 12 -15.16 -3.46 0.80
C PHE A 12 -15.69 -4.82 1.25
N THR A 13 -14.99 -5.49 2.17
CA THR A 13 -15.26 -6.88 2.55
C THR A 13 -15.88 -7.03 3.94
N GLY A 14 -15.83 -5.99 4.77
CA GLY A 14 -16.24 -6.07 6.17
C GLY A 14 -15.13 -6.52 7.12
N VAL A 15 -13.90 -6.70 6.62
CA VAL A 15 -12.77 -7.23 7.40
C VAL A 15 -12.48 -6.39 8.63
N TYR A 16 -12.65 -5.08 8.56
CA TYR A 16 -12.41 -4.17 9.68
C TYR A 16 -13.45 -4.22 10.81
N ASP A 17 -14.55 -4.93 10.63
CA ASP A 17 -15.60 -5.05 11.67
C ASP A 17 -15.11 -5.77 12.92
N TYR A 18 -14.04 -6.55 12.79
CA TYR A 18 -13.40 -7.28 13.89
C TYR A 18 -12.13 -6.62 14.43
N GLU A 19 -11.77 -5.44 13.93
CA GLU A 19 -10.56 -4.75 14.31
C GLU A 19 -10.83 -3.53 15.17
N ILE A 20 -10.23 -3.51 16.37
CA ILE A 20 -10.47 -2.46 17.38
C ILE A 20 -9.98 -1.09 16.90
N PHE A 21 -8.85 -1.04 16.18
CA PHE A 21 -8.30 0.23 15.69
C PHE A 21 -9.30 0.99 14.81
N ALA A 22 -10.10 0.25 14.02
CA ALA A 22 -11.09 0.81 13.11
C ALA A 22 -12.19 1.59 13.86
N SER A 23 -12.46 1.26 15.12
CA SER A 23 -13.43 2.01 15.95
C SER A 23 -12.92 3.37 16.43
N SER A 24 -11.71 3.76 16.09
CA SER A 24 -11.12 5.05 16.50
C SER A 24 -11.91 6.25 15.94
N PRO A 25 -12.28 7.24 16.78
CA PRO A 25 -13.06 8.38 16.34
C PRO A 25 -12.32 9.32 15.38
N CYS A 26 -11.03 9.12 15.17
CA CYS A 26 -10.25 9.90 14.19
C CYS A 26 -10.29 9.30 12.78
N ILE A 27 -10.88 8.12 12.59
CA ILE A 27 -10.99 7.45 11.31
C ILE A 27 -12.31 7.80 10.64
N THR A 28 -12.24 8.19 9.38
CA THR A 28 -13.41 8.38 8.52
C THR A 28 -13.65 7.10 7.73
N HIS A 29 -14.77 6.44 7.97
CA HIS A 29 -15.16 5.23 7.26
C HIS A 29 -15.85 5.55 5.94
N VAL A 30 -15.48 4.82 4.89
CA VAL A 30 -16.13 4.84 3.58
C VAL A 30 -16.61 3.44 3.27
N ASP A 31 -17.92 3.28 3.25
CA ASP A 31 -18.55 2.00 2.87
C ASP A 31 -18.44 1.80 1.36
N CYS A 32 -17.88 0.67 0.96
CA CYS A 32 -17.64 0.28 -0.43
C CYS A 32 -18.22 -1.11 -0.76
N HIS A 33 -18.98 -1.75 0.15
CA HIS A 33 -19.53 -3.09 -0.03
C HIS A 33 -20.47 -3.25 -1.23
N ASP A 34 -21.15 -2.18 -1.63
CA ASP A 34 -22.11 -2.18 -2.71
C ASP A 34 -21.50 -2.00 -4.09
N ILE A 35 -20.17 -1.81 -4.18
CA ILE A 35 -19.49 -1.63 -5.46
C ILE A 35 -19.11 -3.00 -6.01
N SER A 36 -19.67 -3.38 -7.15
CA SER A 36 -19.29 -4.59 -7.87
C SER A 36 -18.20 -4.33 -8.90
N GLY A 37 -17.48 -5.38 -9.32
CA GLY A 37 -16.43 -5.27 -10.34
C GLY A 37 -15.13 -4.63 -9.83
N VAL A 38 -14.85 -4.79 -8.52
CA VAL A 38 -13.69 -4.17 -7.83
C VAL A 38 -12.70 -5.20 -7.29
N ASP A 39 -13.04 -6.47 -7.25
CA ASP A 39 -12.24 -7.53 -6.65
C ASP A 39 -11.09 -7.95 -7.58
N CYS A 40 -9.86 -7.82 -7.15
CA CYS A 40 -8.59 -7.99 -7.91
C CYS A 40 -8.48 -7.14 -9.18
N TYR A 41 -9.60 -6.95 -9.87
CA TYR A 41 -9.72 -6.21 -11.13
C TYR A 41 -10.80 -5.16 -11.02
N CYS A 42 -10.49 -3.95 -11.47
CA CYS A 42 -11.43 -2.83 -11.47
C CYS A 42 -11.78 -2.46 -12.90
N ASP A 43 -13.01 -2.72 -13.31
CA ASP A 43 -13.52 -2.33 -14.62
C ASP A 43 -13.82 -0.82 -14.69
N GLU A 44 -14.16 -0.35 -15.87
CA GLU A 44 -14.38 1.09 -16.11
C GLU A 44 -15.58 1.65 -15.34
N GLU A 45 -16.64 0.86 -15.17
CA GLU A 45 -17.86 1.26 -14.45
C GLU A 45 -17.57 1.35 -12.93
N ALA A 46 -16.95 0.33 -12.37
CA ALA A 46 -16.50 0.31 -10.99
C ALA A 46 -15.51 1.46 -10.70
N ARG A 47 -14.57 1.70 -11.62
CA ARG A 47 -13.59 2.79 -11.52
C ARG A 47 -14.27 4.17 -11.53
N ALA A 48 -15.32 4.36 -12.32
CA ALA A 48 -16.09 5.61 -12.32
C ALA A 48 -16.85 5.80 -10.98
N GLU A 49 -17.44 4.75 -10.44
CA GLU A 49 -18.11 4.79 -9.14
C GLU A 49 -17.13 5.07 -8.00
N LEU A 50 -15.97 4.38 -7.97
CA LEU A 50 -14.91 4.65 -7.00
C LEU A 50 -14.44 6.10 -7.05
N ARG A 51 -14.18 6.63 -8.24
CA ARG A 51 -13.81 8.05 -8.42
C ARG A 51 -14.84 9.00 -7.85
N ARG A 52 -16.12 8.72 -8.07
CA ARG A 52 -17.24 9.53 -7.53
C ARG A 52 -17.28 9.48 -6.01
N ARG A 53 -17.18 8.27 -5.43
CA ARG A 53 -17.27 8.02 -3.97
C ARG A 53 -16.08 8.59 -3.22
N LEU A 54 -14.89 8.44 -3.79
CA LEU A 54 -13.64 8.86 -3.16
C LEU A 54 -13.26 10.32 -3.45
N ALA A 55 -13.94 11.02 -4.36
CA ALA A 55 -13.66 12.40 -4.70
C ALA A 55 -13.60 13.37 -3.50
N PRO A 56 -14.46 13.25 -2.46
CA PRO A 56 -14.43 14.14 -1.30
C PRO A 56 -13.17 13.99 -0.42
N TYR A 57 -12.46 12.88 -0.52
CA TYR A 57 -11.34 12.56 0.37
C TYR A 57 -10.00 12.95 -0.27
N PRO A 58 -9.06 13.50 0.51
CA PRO A 58 -7.77 13.93 -0.03
C PRO A 58 -6.84 12.76 -0.34
N ALA A 59 -6.03 12.89 -1.39
CA ALA A 59 -4.94 11.95 -1.67
C ALA A 59 -3.79 12.02 -0.65
N LYS A 60 -3.60 13.19 -0.04
CA LYS A 60 -2.62 13.41 1.04
C LYS A 60 -3.23 13.06 2.39
N ALA A 61 -3.30 11.79 2.69
CA ALA A 61 -3.93 11.22 3.87
C ALA A 61 -3.26 9.89 4.25
N LEU A 62 -3.66 9.31 5.38
CA LEU A 62 -3.45 7.90 5.67
C LEU A 62 -4.71 7.14 5.24
N HIS A 63 -4.58 6.23 4.31
CA HIS A 63 -5.67 5.38 3.83
C HIS A 63 -5.46 3.94 4.28
N PHE A 64 -6.52 3.31 4.78
CA PHE A 64 -6.61 1.87 4.94
C PHE A 64 -7.49 1.33 3.80
N ILE A 65 -6.97 0.36 3.04
CA ILE A 65 -7.57 -0.07 1.75
C ILE A 65 -7.91 -1.57 1.78
N ASP A 66 -8.48 -2.10 2.85
CA ASP A 66 -8.97 -3.48 2.89
C ASP A 66 -7.90 -4.53 2.46
N SER A 67 -8.28 -5.60 1.77
CA SER A 67 -7.37 -6.65 1.32
C SER A 67 -6.46 -6.20 0.16
N GLY A 68 -5.40 -6.97 -0.11
CA GLY A 68 -4.49 -6.75 -1.24
C GLY A 68 -5.17 -6.73 -2.60
N ASP A 69 -6.39 -7.30 -2.71
CA ASP A 69 -7.19 -7.28 -3.93
C ASP A 69 -7.56 -5.86 -4.37
N PHE A 70 -7.55 -4.90 -3.45
CA PHE A 70 -7.86 -3.49 -3.71
C PHE A 70 -6.61 -2.59 -3.78
N HIS A 71 -5.39 -3.16 -3.78
CA HIS A 71 -4.14 -2.40 -3.79
C HIS A 71 -4.03 -1.43 -4.97
N TYR A 72 -4.70 -1.70 -6.09
CA TYR A 72 -4.77 -0.79 -7.25
C TYR A 72 -5.34 0.60 -6.92
N LEU A 73 -6.00 0.78 -5.77
CA LEU A 73 -6.49 2.10 -5.35
C LEU A 73 -5.36 3.10 -5.03
N THR A 74 -4.15 2.60 -4.80
CA THR A 74 -2.96 3.46 -4.75
C THR A 74 -2.78 4.26 -6.04
N GLU A 75 -3.02 3.64 -7.22
CA GLU A 75 -3.00 4.36 -8.51
C GLU A 75 -3.99 5.53 -8.51
N TYR A 76 -5.21 5.31 -7.98
CA TYR A 76 -6.21 6.38 -7.88
C TYR A 76 -5.71 7.53 -6.99
N TRP A 77 -5.15 7.24 -5.82
CA TRP A 77 -4.67 8.29 -4.91
C TRP A 77 -3.52 9.09 -5.52
N VAL A 78 -2.50 8.41 -6.05
CA VAL A 78 -1.33 9.10 -6.61
C VAL A 78 -1.65 9.82 -7.93
N SER A 79 -2.69 9.40 -8.67
CA SER A 79 -3.16 10.11 -9.87
C SER A 79 -3.70 11.52 -9.58
N ARG A 80 -4.07 11.79 -8.33
CA ARG A 80 -4.60 13.08 -7.87
C ARG A 80 -3.51 14.02 -7.33
N LEU A 81 -2.26 13.58 -7.28
CA LEU A 81 -1.12 14.41 -6.94
C LEU A 81 -0.75 15.27 -8.16
N CYS A 82 -0.58 16.58 -7.94
CA CYS A 82 -0.29 17.55 -8.98
C CYS A 82 1.12 18.17 -8.83
N GLU A 83 2.02 17.49 -8.10
CA GLU A 83 3.40 17.86 -7.89
C GLU A 83 4.31 16.65 -8.09
N PRO A 84 5.58 16.82 -8.51
CA PRO A 84 6.52 15.70 -8.59
C PRO A 84 6.64 14.97 -7.25
N PHE A 85 6.66 13.62 -7.31
CA PHE A 85 6.81 12.76 -6.14
C PHE A 85 7.57 11.49 -6.48
N SER A 86 8.12 10.85 -5.44
CA SER A 86 8.63 9.48 -5.47
C SER A 86 7.65 8.54 -4.79
N LEU A 87 7.43 7.36 -5.37
CA LEU A 87 6.56 6.31 -4.83
C LEU A 87 7.42 5.23 -4.20
N ILE A 88 7.17 4.92 -2.92
CA ILE A 88 7.79 3.79 -2.22
C ILE A 88 6.69 2.77 -1.93
N VAL A 89 6.88 1.54 -2.43
CA VAL A 89 5.94 0.43 -2.26
C VAL A 89 6.62 -0.64 -1.40
N PHE A 90 6.01 -0.98 -0.28
CA PHE A 90 6.36 -2.15 0.52
C PHE A 90 5.39 -3.26 0.16
N ASP A 91 5.88 -4.34 -0.44
CA ASP A 91 5.04 -5.39 -1.00
C ASP A 91 5.89 -6.63 -1.29
N HIS A 92 5.34 -7.82 -1.05
CA HIS A 92 5.94 -9.07 -1.47
C HIS A 92 5.83 -9.30 -3.00
N HIS A 93 4.86 -8.64 -3.62
CA HIS A 93 4.63 -8.65 -5.06
C HIS A 93 5.13 -7.34 -5.70
N PRO A 94 5.71 -7.36 -6.90
CA PRO A 94 6.15 -6.12 -7.56
C PRO A 94 5.02 -5.31 -8.19
N ASP A 95 3.82 -5.87 -8.32
CA ASP A 95 2.61 -5.31 -8.91
C ASP A 95 2.83 -4.66 -10.29
N MET A 96 3.68 -5.33 -11.08
CA MET A 96 4.10 -4.88 -12.42
C MET A 96 3.66 -5.82 -13.54
N GLN A 97 2.61 -6.60 -13.32
CA GLN A 97 2.03 -7.45 -14.36
C GLN A 97 1.53 -6.61 -15.53
N GLN A 98 1.59 -7.20 -16.72
CA GLN A 98 1.03 -6.55 -17.90
C GLN A 98 -0.51 -6.61 -17.84
N PRO A 99 -1.21 -5.53 -18.25
CA PRO A 99 -2.67 -5.54 -18.29
C PRO A 99 -3.17 -6.70 -19.19
N GLN A 100 -4.14 -7.43 -18.69
CA GLN A 100 -4.76 -8.51 -19.44
C GLN A 100 -5.89 -8.02 -20.35
N TRP A 101 -6.50 -6.90 -19.98
CA TRP A 101 -7.59 -6.26 -20.73
C TRP A 101 -7.41 -4.74 -20.74
N ASP A 102 -7.74 -4.13 -21.87
CA ASP A 102 -7.72 -2.67 -22.00
C ASP A 102 -8.75 -2.03 -21.07
N GLY A 103 -8.35 -0.97 -20.38
CA GLY A 103 -9.23 -0.20 -19.49
C GLY A 103 -9.46 -0.81 -18.11
N VAL A 104 -8.96 -2.01 -17.83
CA VAL A 104 -9.07 -2.66 -16.53
C VAL A 104 -7.78 -2.46 -15.74
N VAL A 105 -7.89 -1.97 -14.51
CA VAL A 105 -6.78 -1.90 -13.54
C VAL A 105 -6.81 -3.14 -12.66
N SER A 106 -5.65 -3.66 -12.28
CA SER A 106 -5.56 -4.83 -11.41
C SER A 106 -4.64 -4.59 -10.20
N CYS A 107 -4.88 -5.33 -9.11
CA CYS A 107 -4.01 -5.33 -7.94
C CYS A 107 -2.56 -5.68 -8.32
N GLY A 108 -2.34 -6.68 -9.16
CA GLY A 108 -1.00 -7.10 -9.58
C GLY A 108 -0.36 -6.27 -10.70
N GLY A 109 -1.00 -5.19 -11.20
CA GLY A 109 -0.51 -4.42 -12.36
C GLY A 109 -0.40 -2.91 -12.15
N TRP A 110 -0.93 -2.40 -11.06
CA TRP A 110 -1.11 -0.97 -10.84
C TRP A 110 0.20 -0.16 -10.81
N VAL A 111 1.31 -0.73 -10.34
CA VAL A 111 2.63 -0.06 -10.35
C VAL A 111 3.07 0.22 -11.79
N SER A 112 2.85 -0.72 -12.72
CA SER A 112 3.10 -0.50 -14.14
C SER A 112 2.22 0.60 -14.72
N ASP A 113 0.97 0.72 -14.24
CA ASP A 113 0.05 1.76 -14.70
C ASP A 113 0.48 3.14 -14.22
N VAL A 114 0.91 3.28 -12.95
CA VAL A 114 1.51 4.51 -12.43
C VAL A 114 2.75 4.88 -13.23
N LEU A 115 3.66 3.92 -13.47
CA LEU A 115 4.90 4.17 -14.22
C LEU A 115 4.65 4.68 -15.64
N ARG A 116 3.60 4.19 -16.29
CA ARG A 116 3.25 4.57 -17.68
C ARG A 116 2.46 5.86 -17.77
N ASN A 117 1.55 6.09 -16.84
CA ASN A 117 0.48 7.06 -17.02
C ASN A 117 0.58 8.29 -16.09
N ASN A 118 1.33 8.21 -14.99
CA ASN A 118 1.42 9.33 -14.06
C ASN A 118 2.58 10.28 -14.44
N PRO A 119 2.29 11.52 -14.88
CA PRO A 119 3.34 12.44 -15.33
C PRO A 119 4.17 13.05 -14.19
N PHE A 120 3.72 12.87 -12.93
CA PHE A 120 4.36 13.44 -11.75
C PHE A 120 5.27 12.48 -11.02
N VAL A 121 5.13 11.16 -11.20
CA VAL A 121 6.03 10.18 -10.58
C VAL A 121 7.44 10.33 -11.15
N ARG A 122 8.45 10.42 -10.29
CA ARG A 122 9.87 10.54 -10.66
C ARG A 122 10.63 9.25 -10.44
N ASN A 123 10.41 8.64 -9.29
CA ASN A 123 11.03 7.38 -8.93
C ASN A 123 9.96 6.44 -8.37
N ILE A 124 10.11 5.15 -8.66
CA ILE A 124 9.35 4.08 -8.02
C ILE A 124 10.37 3.16 -7.36
N ILE A 125 10.16 2.86 -6.09
CA ILE A 125 11.03 2.02 -5.28
C ILE A 125 10.14 0.94 -4.66
N VAL A 126 10.41 -0.32 -4.99
CA VAL A 126 9.68 -1.47 -4.43
C VAL A 126 10.58 -2.20 -3.43
N VAL A 127 10.06 -2.43 -2.24
CA VAL A 127 10.79 -2.98 -1.09
C VAL A 127 10.11 -4.25 -0.62
N GLY A 128 10.82 -5.36 -0.59
CA GLY A 128 10.35 -6.65 -0.08
C GLY A 128 9.89 -7.62 -1.15
N ALA A 129 9.81 -7.20 -2.40
CA ALA A 129 9.31 -8.07 -3.45
C ALA A 129 10.20 -9.31 -3.65
N SER A 130 9.55 -10.44 -3.94
CA SER A 130 10.19 -11.71 -4.22
C SER A 130 11.14 -11.60 -5.40
N ASP A 131 12.36 -12.11 -5.24
CA ASP A 131 13.37 -12.15 -6.33
C ASP A 131 12.86 -12.91 -7.55
N GLU A 132 12.06 -13.96 -7.34
CA GLU A 132 11.46 -14.76 -8.42
C GLU A 132 10.43 -13.96 -9.21
N LEU A 133 9.60 -13.17 -8.54
CA LEU A 133 8.60 -12.31 -9.18
C LEU A 133 9.25 -11.13 -9.90
N ILE A 134 10.28 -10.52 -9.31
CA ILE A 134 11.07 -9.47 -9.97
C ILE A 134 11.71 -9.99 -11.27
N ALA A 135 12.21 -11.22 -11.27
CA ALA A 135 12.82 -11.83 -12.46
C ALA A 135 11.84 -12.06 -13.62
N GLN A 136 10.53 -12.10 -13.35
CA GLN A 136 9.48 -12.24 -14.37
C GLN A 136 9.11 -10.91 -15.04
N ILE A 137 9.54 -9.77 -14.48
CA ILE A 137 9.25 -8.45 -15.05
C ILE A 137 10.12 -8.27 -16.31
N PRO A 138 9.54 -7.81 -17.45
CA PRO A 138 10.31 -7.48 -18.64
C PRO A 138 11.41 -6.46 -18.34
N ASP A 139 12.62 -6.67 -18.86
CA ASP A 139 13.80 -5.85 -18.58
C ASP A 139 13.53 -4.35 -18.76
N ALA A 140 12.86 -3.98 -19.85
CA ALA A 140 12.55 -2.59 -20.17
C ALA A 140 11.65 -1.86 -19.11
N LEU A 141 10.92 -2.61 -18.30
CA LEU A 141 10.15 -2.07 -17.17
C LEU A 141 10.95 -2.17 -15.87
N ARG A 142 11.63 -3.29 -15.66
CA ARG A 142 12.43 -3.54 -14.46
C ARG A 142 13.54 -2.50 -14.27
N GLU A 143 14.17 -2.05 -15.35
CA GLU A 143 15.23 -1.03 -15.32
C GLU A 143 14.73 0.36 -14.89
N LYS A 144 13.42 0.60 -14.92
CA LYS A 144 12.80 1.88 -14.54
C LYS A 144 12.38 1.96 -13.07
N VAL A 145 12.51 0.85 -12.33
CA VAL A 145 12.10 0.74 -10.94
C VAL A 145 13.29 0.29 -10.10
N VAL A 146 13.45 0.87 -8.93
CA VAL A 146 14.47 0.42 -7.96
C VAL A 146 13.87 -0.65 -7.09
N PHE A 147 14.49 -1.84 -7.08
CA PHE A 147 14.07 -2.91 -6.20
C PHE A 147 15.05 -3.07 -5.03
N TYR A 148 14.50 -3.22 -3.85
CA TYR A 148 15.12 -3.85 -2.70
C TYR A 148 14.41 -5.17 -2.49
N SER A 149 14.93 -6.22 -3.12
CA SER A 149 14.30 -7.53 -3.06
C SER A 149 14.34 -8.11 -1.64
N GLN A 150 13.52 -9.13 -1.41
CA GLN A 150 13.50 -9.83 -0.13
C GLN A 150 14.88 -10.33 0.27
N SER A 151 15.66 -10.92 -0.66
CA SER A 151 17.01 -11.41 -0.38
C SER A 151 17.99 -10.28 -0.01
N GLU A 152 17.84 -9.09 -0.58
CA GLU A 152 18.67 -7.93 -0.21
C GLU A 152 18.38 -7.43 1.20
N ILE A 153 17.11 -7.50 1.66
CA ILE A 153 16.70 -7.14 3.00
C ILE A 153 17.23 -8.16 4.02
N ASP A 154 17.13 -9.45 3.73
CA ASP A 154 17.63 -10.54 4.58
C ASP A 154 19.14 -10.47 4.80
N HIS A 155 19.89 -10.01 3.79
CA HIS A 155 21.34 -9.81 3.88
C HIS A 155 21.73 -8.47 4.53
N HIS A 156 20.80 -7.77 5.20
CA HIS A 156 21.04 -6.49 5.89
C HIS A 156 21.70 -5.42 5.01
N ARG A 157 21.42 -5.42 3.72
CA ARG A 157 21.87 -4.33 2.84
C ARG A 157 21.07 -3.10 3.19
N ALA A 158 21.74 -2.17 3.83
CA ALA A 158 21.13 -0.99 4.42
C ALA A 158 20.33 -0.18 3.38
N TRP A 159 19.06 0.04 3.65
CA TRP A 159 18.38 1.25 3.20
C TRP A 159 19.26 2.44 3.64
N PRO A 160 19.84 3.11 2.89
CA PRO A 160 19.71 4.09 1.86
C PRO A 160 20.75 3.97 0.71
N SER A 161 21.40 2.85 0.56
CA SER A 161 22.53 2.76 -0.38
C SER A 161 22.15 2.93 -1.86
N LYS A 162 20.87 2.68 -2.20
CA LYS A 162 20.35 2.88 -3.57
C LYS A 162 19.35 4.04 -3.65
N ALA A 163 18.41 4.14 -2.70
CA ALA A 163 17.29 5.08 -2.77
C ALA A 163 17.62 6.49 -2.30
N GLY A 164 18.44 6.66 -1.27
CA GLY A 164 18.73 7.97 -0.71
C GLY A 164 19.45 8.96 -1.65
N TYR A 165 20.00 8.46 -2.76
CA TYR A 165 20.55 9.31 -3.82
C TYR A 165 19.55 9.67 -4.92
N LEU A 166 18.38 9.05 -4.94
CA LEU A 166 17.38 9.17 -6.01
C LEU A 166 16.16 9.98 -5.60
N ILE A 167 15.92 10.12 -4.29
CA ILE A 167 14.74 10.82 -3.75
C ILE A 167 15.10 12.28 -3.55
N HIS A 168 14.50 13.16 -4.31
CA HIS A 168 14.62 14.61 -4.20
C HIS A 168 13.24 15.28 -4.07
N GLU A 169 12.18 14.54 -4.33
CA GLU A 169 10.79 14.96 -4.30
C GLU A 169 10.10 14.41 -3.05
N PRO A 170 8.93 14.95 -2.71
CA PRO A 170 8.09 14.36 -1.68
C PRO A 170 7.78 12.89 -1.96
N VAL A 171 7.55 12.13 -0.90
CA VAL A 171 7.34 10.69 -0.98
C VAL A 171 5.87 10.34 -0.71
N TYR A 172 5.29 9.50 -1.55
CA TYR A 172 4.08 8.75 -1.25
C TYR A 172 4.47 7.31 -0.90
N ILE A 173 3.92 6.77 0.18
CA ILE A 173 4.23 5.43 0.65
C ILE A 173 2.99 4.55 0.47
N SER A 174 3.15 3.38 -0.13
CA SER A 174 2.13 2.34 -0.20
C SER A 174 2.65 1.08 0.50
N ILE A 175 1.84 0.52 1.38
CA ILE A 175 2.21 -0.65 2.18
C ILE A 175 1.16 -1.74 1.96
N ASP A 176 1.56 -2.82 1.25
CA ASP A 176 0.85 -4.08 1.36
C ASP A 176 1.43 -4.87 2.53
N LYS A 177 0.58 -5.27 3.46
CA LYS A 177 1.00 -6.03 4.64
C LYS A 177 1.51 -7.44 4.30
N ASP A 178 1.30 -7.90 3.06
CA ASP A 178 1.87 -9.16 2.62
C ASP A 178 3.41 -9.13 2.51
N VAL A 179 4.04 -7.95 2.50
CA VAL A 179 5.49 -7.82 2.68
C VAL A 179 5.96 -8.40 4.02
N LEU A 180 5.06 -8.45 5.01
CA LEU A 180 5.34 -8.93 6.35
C LEU A 180 5.26 -10.47 6.41
N ARG A 181 6.00 -11.03 7.35
CA ARG A 181 5.87 -12.46 7.68
C ARG A 181 4.50 -12.75 8.32
N LYS A 182 4.02 -13.99 8.19
CA LYS A 182 2.70 -14.44 8.69
C LYS A 182 2.44 -14.21 10.19
N GLN A 183 3.48 -14.04 11.00
CA GLN A 183 3.33 -13.75 12.43
C GLN A 183 3.01 -12.27 12.69
N ASP A 184 3.27 -11.41 11.72
CA ASP A 184 3.08 -9.97 11.84
C ASP A 184 1.92 -9.44 10.99
N ALA A 185 1.49 -10.18 9.94
CA ALA A 185 0.25 -9.93 9.19
C ALA A 185 -0.29 -11.23 8.58
N VAL A 186 -1.60 -11.37 8.52
CA VAL A 186 -2.29 -12.46 7.82
C VAL A 186 -3.01 -11.88 6.62
N THR A 187 -2.68 -12.33 5.43
CA THR A 187 -3.15 -11.74 4.18
C THR A 187 -3.73 -12.81 3.26
N ASP A 188 -4.54 -12.41 2.29
CA ASP A 188 -5.10 -13.31 1.27
C ASP A 188 -4.03 -13.75 0.26
N TRP A 189 -2.94 -12.99 0.15
CA TRP A 189 -1.83 -13.26 -0.75
C TRP A 189 -0.64 -13.89 -0.03
N SER A 190 0.36 -14.33 -0.78
CA SER A 190 1.57 -14.92 -0.21
C SER A 190 2.39 -13.89 0.54
N ASN A 191 2.73 -14.20 1.79
CA ASN A 191 3.54 -13.32 2.64
C ASN A 191 5.03 -13.38 2.31
N GLY A 192 5.70 -12.24 2.49
CA GLY A 192 7.15 -12.13 2.60
C GLY A 192 7.68 -12.54 3.97
N ASP A 193 8.91 -12.11 4.27
CA ASP A 193 9.60 -12.46 5.52
C ASP A 193 9.99 -11.22 6.35
N MET A 194 9.63 -10.00 5.90
CA MET A 194 9.91 -8.78 6.66
C MET A 194 9.17 -8.80 8.00
N THR A 195 9.84 -8.44 9.07
CA THR A 195 9.18 -8.24 10.35
C THR A 195 8.55 -6.85 10.43
N LEU A 196 7.48 -6.69 11.22
CA LEU A 196 6.89 -5.37 11.46
C LEU A 196 7.91 -4.38 12.05
N LEU A 197 8.84 -4.85 12.87
CA LEU A 197 9.93 -4.01 13.40
C LEU A 197 10.90 -3.52 12.32
N GLN A 198 11.22 -4.35 11.33
CA GLN A 198 12.05 -3.93 10.19
C GLN A 198 11.33 -2.89 9.33
N LEU A 199 10.06 -3.13 9.01
CA LEU A 199 9.23 -2.15 8.30
C LEU A 199 9.21 -0.81 9.04
N GLN A 200 8.91 -0.81 10.33
CA GLN A 200 8.91 0.40 11.17
C GLN A 200 10.28 1.08 11.21
N ALA A 201 11.37 0.32 11.22
CA ALA A 201 12.72 0.90 11.20
C ALA A 201 13.00 1.64 9.88
N VAL A 202 12.61 1.05 8.75
CA VAL A 202 12.75 1.70 7.43
C VAL A 202 11.84 2.93 7.34
N LEU A 203 10.59 2.84 7.77
CA LEU A 203 9.67 3.98 7.77
C LEU A 203 10.21 5.15 8.62
N ARG A 204 10.80 4.89 9.81
CA ARG A 204 11.43 5.96 10.62
C ARG A 204 12.57 6.65 9.89
N ILE A 205 13.36 5.91 9.10
CA ILE A 205 14.42 6.50 8.29
C ILE A 205 13.83 7.39 7.19
N ILE A 206 12.77 6.91 6.51
CA ILE A 206 12.08 7.70 5.49
C ILE A 206 11.53 8.99 6.10
N TYR A 207 10.77 8.91 7.18
CA TYR A 207 10.22 10.09 7.85
C TYR A 207 11.26 11.06 8.41
N ALA A 208 12.47 10.56 8.74
CA ALA A 208 13.55 11.43 9.24
C ALA A 208 14.25 12.22 8.11
N HIS A 209 14.17 11.76 6.88
CA HIS A 209 14.94 12.32 5.75
C HIS A 209 14.08 12.85 4.62
N GLU A 210 12.82 12.38 4.49
CA GLU A 210 11.95 12.68 3.37
C GLU A 210 10.64 13.34 3.82
N ARG A 211 10.08 14.16 2.94
CA ARG A 211 8.75 14.73 3.15
C ARG A 211 7.69 13.75 2.68
N VAL A 212 7.09 12.99 3.59
CA VAL A 212 5.97 12.08 3.28
C VAL A 212 4.70 12.90 3.07
N ILE A 213 4.00 12.66 1.97
CA ILE A 213 2.78 13.41 1.57
C ILE A 213 1.51 12.59 1.61
N GLY A 214 1.60 11.29 1.75
CA GLY A 214 0.48 10.38 1.89
C GLY A 214 0.97 8.96 2.12
N VAL A 215 0.14 8.16 2.75
CA VAL A 215 0.41 6.74 3.01
C VAL A 215 -0.87 5.97 2.76
N ASP A 216 -0.77 4.81 2.14
CA ASP A 216 -1.83 3.81 2.18
C ASP A 216 -1.34 2.47 2.72
N ILE A 217 -2.27 1.71 3.30
CA ILE A 217 -2.04 0.40 3.90
C ILE A 217 -3.15 -0.52 3.42
N THR A 218 -2.77 -1.66 2.86
CA THR A 218 -3.65 -2.73 2.41
C THR A 218 -3.15 -4.08 2.93
N GLY A 219 -3.76 -5.18 2.48
CA GLY A 219 -3.34 -6.53 2.82
C GLY A 219 -4.02 -7.09 4.05
N GLU A 220 -5.33 -6.85 4.21
CA GLU A 220 -6.16 -7.58 5.17
C GLU A 220 -6.47 -9.00 4.67
N CYS A 221 -6.82 -9.89 5.60
CA CYS A 221 -7.31 -11.22 5.27
C CYS A 221 -8.83 -11.24 5.21
N SER A 222 -9.39 -11.20 4.01
CA SER A 222 -10.83 -11.22 3.77
C SER A 222 -11.38 -12.63 3.54
N ALA A 223 -10.54 -13.58 3.13
CA ALA A 223 -10.91 -14.95 2.76
C ALA A 223 -10.76 -15.93 3.94
N SER A 224 -11.51 -15.73 5.02
CA SER A 224 -11.51 -16.67 6.15
C SER A 224 -12.44 -17.84 5.92
N LEU A 225 -11.93 -19.07 6.23
CA LEU A 225 -12.70 -20.31 6.08
C LEU A 225 -13.76 -20.50 7.18
N ASP A 226 -13.54 -19.88 8.34
CA ASP A 226 -14.44 -19.97 9.51
C ASP A 226 -14.24 -18.78 10.44
N TYR A 227 -15.23 -18.52 11.29
CA TYR A 227 -15.28 -17.40 12.23
C TYR A 227 -14.08 -17.35 13.21
N LEU A 228 -13.56 -18.48 13.65
CA LEU A 228 -12.41 -18.49 14.56
C LEU A 228 -11.11 -18.13 13.86
N SER A 229 -10.96 -18.53 12.60
CA SER A 229 -9.83 -18.13 11.77
C SER A 229 -9.89 -16.62 11.47
N GLU A 230 -11.06 -16.10 11.15
CA GLU A 230 -11.31 -14.68 10.94
C GLU A 230 -10.91 -13.83 12.15
N LEU A 231 -11.37 -14.20 13.35
CA LEU A 231 -10.99 -13.49 14.58
C LEU A 231 -9.48 -13.54 14.87
N LYS A 232 -8.80 -14.63 14.51
CA LYS A 232 -7.35 -14.74 14.70
C LYS A 232 -6.59 -13.87 13.73
N SER A 233 -6.98 -13.87 12.46
CA SER A 233 -6.41 -13.00 11.43
C SER A 233 -6.60 -11.53 11.80
N ALA A 234 -7.83 -11.13 12.11
CA ALA A 234 -8.16 -9.78 12.54
C ALA A 234 -7.37 -9.33 13.78
N ALA A 235 -7.09 -10.24 14.74
CA ALA A 235 -6.29 -9.88 15.91
C ALA A 235 -4.82 -9.60 15.58
N VAL A 236 -4.25 -10.29 14.60
CA VAL A 236 -2.88 -10.04 14.12
C VAL A 236 -2.82 -8.75 13.33
N ASP A 237 -3.76 -8.57 12.39
CA ASP A 237 -3.83 -7.41 11.50
C ASP A 237 -4.17 -6.13 12.26
N ASN A 238 -5.11 -6.19 13.22
CA ASN A 238 -5.40 -5.06 14.11
C ASN A 238 -4.13 -4.54 14.82
N ARG A 239 -3.26 -5.45 15.32
CA ARG A 239 -2.01 -5.04 15.96
C ARG A 239 -1.09 -4.33 14.98
N ALA A 240 -0.92 -4.86 13.77
CA ALA A 240 -0.10 -4.24 12.75
C ALA A 240 -0.63 -2.85 12.35
N ASN A 241 -1.95 -2.75 12.14
CA ASN A 241 -2.63 -1.51 11.79
C ASN A 241 -2.51 -0.45 12.90
N GLU A 242 -2.72 -0.84 14.18
CA GLU A 242 -2.53 0.07 15.32
C GLU A 242 -1.10 0.60 15.42
N GLU A 243 -0.11 -0.27 15.27
CA GLU A 243 1.30 0.10 15.39
C GLU A 243 1.73 1.01 14.23
N LEU A 244 1.33 0.70 12.99
CA LEU A 244 1.61 1.53 11.82
C LEU A 244 0.89 2.88 11.91
N MET A 245 -0.40 2.90 12.21
CA MET A 245 -1.16 4.13 12.39
C MET A 245 -0.55 5.03 13.47
N ARG A 246 -0.19 4.46 14.62
CA ARG A 246 0.43 5.22 15.72
C ARG A 246 1.74 5.85 15.28
N MET A 247 2.59 5.09 14.60
CA MET A 247 3.90 5.56 14.15
C MET A 247 3.74 6.68 13.11
N ILE A 248 2.90 6.49 12.11
CA ILE A 248 2.64 7.46 11.04
C ILE A 248 2.11 8.77 11.64
N CYS A 249 1.07 8.68 12.48
CA CYS A 249 0.47 9.86 13.12
C CYS A 249 1.43 10.61 14.06
N GLN A 250 2.45 9.96 14.62
CA GLN A 250 3.44 10.64 15.44
C GLN A 250 4.40 11.50 14.62
N HIS A 251 4.71 11.08 13.40
CA HIS A 251 5.61 11.81 12.51
C HIS A 251 4.93 12.98 11.79
N ASP A 252 3.61 12.92 11.59
CA ASP A 252 2.83 14.01 10.97
C ASP A 252 2.60 15.21 11.93
N CYS A 253 3.02 15.11 13.18
CA CYS A 253 2.88 16.15 14.19
C CYS A 253 4.17 17.00 14.39
N GLY A 254 5.22 16.75 13.62
CA GLY A 254 6.51 17.48 13.64
C GLY A 254 6.66 18.40 12.42
#